data_9596e64c54efc09af9c4ad1923fa85ef
#
_entry.id   9596e64c54efc09af9c4ad1923fa85ef
#
_cell.length_a   1.000
_cell.length_b   1.000
_cell.length_c   1.000
_cell.angle_alpha   90.00
_cell.angle_beta   90.00
_cell.angle_gamma   90.00
#
_symmetry.space_group_name_H-M   'P 1'
#
loop_
_entity.id
_entity.type
_entity.pdbx_description
1 polymer ?
#
loop_
_entity_poly.entity_id
_entity_poly.type
_entity_poly.pdbx_seq_one_letter_code
_entity_poly.pdbx_strand_id
1 'polypeptide(L)'
;MVSVSTIINDYFGKTGVGNTPQNKGQCVGLVSVYQDALGAPHEFGNAKDLLNDADTALFEVVMNNPNDYNQFPPTGAIMVWGSTWGGGFGHCGIVVLANGYSFTTFEQNDITSVDNTGACEILNHADYSGVLGWLVFKAGVTN
;
A
#
# COMPACT_ATOMS: atom_id res chain seq x y z
N MET A 1 9.41 -8.73 -14.66
CA MET A 1 9.19 -8.44 -13.24
C MET A 1 8.71 -7.00 -13.10
N VAL A 2 7.69 -6.78 -12.30
CA VAL A 2 7.18 -5.43 -12.03
C VAL A 2 8.19 -4.64 -11.21
N SER A 3 8.34 -3.36 -11.51
CA SER A 3 9.16 -2.45 -10.71
C SER A 3 8.31 -1.34 -10.10
N VAL A 4 8.71 -0.88 -8.93
CA VAL A 4 8.02 0.24 -8.25
C VAL A 4 8.15 1.51 -9.09
N SER A 5 9.31 1.75 -9.70
CA SER A 5 9.50 2.94 -10.54
C SER A 5 8.57 2.95 -11.76
N THR A 6 8.27 1.81 -12.35
CA THR A 6 7.30 1.73 -13.46
C THR A 6 5.91 2.13 -12.98
N ILE A 7 5.46 1.61 -11.83
CA ILE A 7 4.16 1.97 -11.26
C ILE A 7 4.11 3.47 -10.93
N ILE A 8 5.16 4.02 -10.36
CA ILE A 8 5.23 5.46 -10.08
C ILE A 8 5.15 6.26 -11.37
N ASN A 9 5.93 5.91 -12.39
CA ASN A 9 5.91 6.61 -13.68
C ASN A 9 4.54 6.58 -14.37
N ASP A 10 3.84 5.45 -14.25
CA ASP A 10 2.54 5.29 -14.90
C ASP A 10 1.43 6.06 -14.19
N TYR A 11 1.51 6.25 -12.88
CA TYR A 11 0.38 6.76 -12.08
C TYR A 11 0.66 8.02 -11.29
N PHE A 12 1.90 8.47 -11.15
CA PHE A 12 2.21 9.69 -10.38
C PHE A 12 1.40 10.89 -10.89
N GLY A 13 0.74 11.58 -9.97
CA GLY A 13 -0.08 12.75 -10.28
C GLY A 13 -1.47 12.45 -10.83
N LYS A 14 -1.78 11.19 -11.12
CA LYS A 14 -3.10 10.82 -11.61
C LYS A 14 -4.12 10.71 -10.48
N THR A 15 -5.37 11.02 -10.79
CA THR A 15 -6.52 10.88 -9.91
C THR A 15 -7.44 9.79 -10.40
N GLY A 16 -8.33 9.29 -9.53
CA GLY A 16 -9.33 8.31 -9.93
C GLY A 16 -8.75 6.96 -10.35
N VAL A 17 -7.55 6.62 -9.88
CA VAL A 17 -6.91 5.35 -10.23
C VAL A 17 -7.60 4.20 -9.49
N GLY A 18 -7.87 3.14 -10.22
CA GLY A 18 -8.48 1.92 -9.69
C GLY A 18 -8.87 0.97 -10.82
N ASN A 19 -9.26 -0.23 -10.45
CA ASN A 19 -9.65 -1.29 -11.37
C ASN A 19 -11.12 -1.68 -11.30
N THR A 20 -11.88 -1.08 -10.37
CA THR A 20 -13.33 -1.23 -10.27
C THR A 20 -13.98 0.13 -10.05
N PRO A 21 -15.30 0.29 -10.38
CA PRO A 21 -16.01 1.54 -10.06
C PRO A 21 -16.00 1.90 -8.58
N GLN A 22 -15.94 0.89 -7.70
CA GLN A 22 -16.01 1.08 -6.26
C GLN A 22 -14.69 1.57 -5.67
N ASN A 23 -13.54 1.16 -6.22
CA ASN A 23 -12.23 1.50 -5.66
C ASN A 23 -11.52 2.68 -6.34
N LYS A 24 -12.07 3.18 -7.45
CA LYS A 24 -11.47 4.32 -8.15
C LYS A 24 -11.28 5.52 -7.23
N GLY A 25 -10.07 6.06 -7.20
CA GLY A 25 -9.71 7.21 -6.38
C GLY A 25 -9.39 6.87 -4.92
N GLN A 26 -9.66 5.66 -4.46
CA GLN A 26 -9.33 5.21 -3.11
C GLN A 26 -7.88 4.73 -3.01
N CYS A 27 -7.36 4.64 -1.79
CA CYS A 27 -6.03 4.06 -1.56
C CYS A 27 -5.94 2.63 -2.09
N VAL A 28 -6.98 1.83 -1.87
CA VAL A 28 -7.08 0.46 -2.40
C VAL A 28 -7.16 0.43 -3.93
N GLY A 29 -7.60 1.50 -4.58
CA GLY A 29 -7.64 1.60 -6.04
C GLY A 29 -6.25 1.51 -6.65
N LEU A 30 -5.32 2.31 -6.18
CA LEU A 30 -3.92 2.27 -6.63
C LEU A 30 -3.29 0.92 -6.31
N VAL A 31 -3.48 0.42 -5.09
CA VAL A 31 -2.92 -0.87 -4.66
C VAL A 31 -3.51 -2.02 -5.49
N SER A 32 -4.79 -1.97 -5.84
CA SER A 32 -5.43 -2.99 -6.68
C SER A 32 -4.84 -3.04 -8.10
N VAL A 33 -4.58 -1.87 -8.68
CA VAL A 33 -3.90 -1.78 -9.99
C VAL A 33 -2.48 -2.36 -9.91
N TYR A 34 -1.77 -2.06 -8.83
CA TYR A 34 -0.45 -2.63 -8.58
C TYR A 34 -0.51 -4.16 -8.45
N GLN A 35 -1.47 -4.68 -7.70
CA GLN A 35 -1.64 -6.12 -7.54
C GLN A 35 -2.01 -6.81 -8.86
N ASP A 36 -2.83 -6.18 -9.70
CA ASP A 36 -3.08 -6.70 -11.05
C ASP A 36 -1.78 -6.81 -11.86
N ALA A 37 -0.93 -5.80 -11.80
CA ALA A 37 0.37 -5.82 -12.47
C ALA A 37 1.29 -6.93 -11.94
N LEU A 38 1.19 -7.26 -10.65
CA LEU A 38 1.91 -8.40 -10.05
C LEU A 38 1.35 -9.76 -10.44
N GLY A 39 0.15 -9.82 -11.01
CA GLY A 39 -0.57 -11.07 -11.24
C GLY A 39 -1.21 -11.65 -9.98
N ALA A 40 -1.46 -10.81 -8.98
CA ALA A 40 -2.00 -11.18 -7.68
C ALA A 40 -3.22 -10.31 -7.35
N PRO A 41 -4.34 -10.49 -8.06
CA PRO A 41 -5.48 -9.59 -7.96
C PRO A 41 -6.03 -9.50 -6.54
N HIS A 42 -6.41 -8.28 -6.18
CA HIS A 42 -6.94 -7.95 -4.87
C HIS A 42 -8.38 -8.44 -4.71
N GLU A 43 -8.69 -9.07 -3.59
CA GLU A 43 -10.05 -9.35 -3.17
C GLU A 43 -10.70 -8.05 -2.64
N PHE A 44 -12.02 -8.02 -2.63
CA PHE A 44 -12.76 -6.85 -2.15
C PHE A 44 -12.60 -6.67 -0.65
N GLY A 45 -12.50 -5.41 -0.23
CA GLY A 45 -12.43 -5.06 1.19
C GLY A 45 -11.86 -3.68 1.42
N ASN A 46 -11.86 -3.26 2.67
CA ASN A 46 -11.22 -2.03 3.10
C ASN A 46 -9.71 -2.24 3.24
N ALA A 47 -8.95 -1.14 3.23
CA ALA A 47 -7.51 -1.21 3.37
C ALA A 47 -7.06 -1.99 4.61
N LYS A 48 -7.73 -1.76 5.75
CA LYS A 48 -7.40 -2.47 7.01
C LYS A 48 -7.58 -3.99 6.95
N ASP A 49 -8.31 -4.51 5.96
CA ASP A 49 -8.59 -5.94 5.81
C ASP A 49 -7.57 -6.65 4.91
N LEU A 50 -6.67 -5.91 4.25
CA LEU A 50 -5.72 -6.46 3.28
C LEU A 50 -4.84 -7.57 3.85
N LEU A 51 -4.41 -7.44 5.11
CA LEU A 51 -3.54 -8.47 5.73
C LEU A 51 -4.30 -9.78 5.98
N ASN A 52 -5.58 -9.69 6.38
CA ASN A 52 -6.41 -10.86 6.62
C ASN A 52 -6.88 -11.53 5.33
N ASP A 53 -7.10 -10.75 4.28
CA ASP A 53 -7.68 -11.21 3.02
C ASP A 53 -6.62 -11.61 2.00
N ALA A 54 -5.34 -11.43 2.30
CA ALA A 54 -4.24 -11.70 1.38
C ALA A 54 -4.18 -13.19 0.99
N ASP A 55 -3.87 -13.44 -0.29
CA ASP A 55 -3.52 -14.78 -0.76
C ASP A 55 -2.11 -15.12 -0.27
N THR A 56 -2.03 -15.95 0.74
CA THR A 56 -0.75 -16.35 1.37
C THR A 56 0.10 -17.27 0.49
N ALA A 57 -0.44 -17.79 -0.60
CA ALA A 57 0.36 -18.47 -1.62
C ALA A 57 1.23 -17.48 -2.39
N LEU A 58 0.79 -16.21 -2.52
CA LEU A 58 1.45 -15.16 -3.30
C LEU A 58 2.15 -14.12 -2.43
N PHE A 59 1.67 -13.88 -1.21
CA PHE A 59 2.20 -12.87 -0.30
C PHE A 59 2.60 -13.48 1.03
N GLU A 60 3.73 -12.99 1.55
CA GLU A 60 4.06 -13.13 2.96
C GLU A 60 3.38 -11.99 3.72
N VAL A 61 2.66 -12.31 4.79
CA VAL A 61 2.03 -11.35 5.68
C VAL A 61 2.96 -11.10 6.85
N VAL A 62 3.39 -9.86 7.03
CA VAL A 62 4.28 -9.46 8.14
C VAL A 62 3.52 -8.48 9.03
N MET A 63 3.32 -8.86 10.29
CA MET A 63 2.71 -7.96 11.27
C MET A 63 3.77 -7.01 11.83
N ASN A 64 3.42 -5.73 11.92
CA ASN A 64 4.34 -4.74 12.48
C ASN A 64 4.63 -5.03 13.97
N ASN A 65 5.92 -5.09 14.32
CA ASN A 65 6.36 -5.11 15.70
C ASN A 65 7.04 -3.77 16.02
N PRO A 66 6.37 -2.84 16.74
CA PRO A 66 6.89 -1.51 16.98
C PRO A 66 8.15 -1.49 17.88
N ASN A 67 8.50 -2.61 18.51
CA ASN A 67 9.69 -2.74 19.34
C ASN A 67 10.90 -3.31 18.58
N ASP A 68 10.74 -3.70 17.32
CA ASP A 68 11.79 -4.28 16.51
C ASP A 68 12.17 -3.35 15.35
N TYR A 69 13.22 -2.56 15.56
CA TYR A 69 13.73 -1.61 14.57
C TYR A 69 14.53 -2.26 13.44
N ASN A 70 14.76 -3.58 13.51
CA ASN A 70 15.37 -4.34 12.42
C ASN A 70 14.33 -4.96 11.48
N GLN A 71 13.05 -4.84 11.81
CA GLN A 71 11.95 -5.28 10.97
C GLN A 71 11.39 -4.09 10.19
N PHE A 72 11.48 -4.14 8.88
CA PHE A 72 10.88 -3.11 8.01
C PHE A 72 10.57 -3.69 6.64
N PRO A 73 9.60 -3.12 5.91
CA PRO A 73 9.20 -3.67 4.63
C PRO A 73 10.24 -3.44 3.54
N PRO A 74 10.41 -4.40 2.62
CA PRO A 74 11.21 -4.17 1.42
C PRO A 74 10.48 -3.25 0.44
N THR A 75 11.24 -2.66 -0.48
CA THR A 75 10.67 -1.93 -1.62
C THR A 75 9.69 -2.82 -2.37
N GLY A 76 8.51 -2.27 -2.69
CA GLY A 76 7.44 -3.00 -3.37
C GLY A 76 6.47 -3.71 -2.45
N ALA A 77 6.72 -3.75 -1.14
CA ALA A 77 5.72 -4.24 -0.18
C ALA A 77 4.48 -3.34 -0.18
N ILE A 78 3.36 -3.90 0.22
CA ILE A 78 2.12 -3.14 0.41
C ILE A 78 1.97 -2.84 1.89
N MET A 79 2.11 -1.56 2.25
CA MET A 79 1.93 -1.09 3.62
C MET A 79 0.46 -0.97 3.95
N VAL A 80 0.07 -1.41 5.15
CA VAL A 80 -1.32 -1.38 5.61
C VAL A 80 -1.42 -0.70 6.97
N TRP A 81 -2.23 0.37 7.03
CA TRP A 81 -2.60 1.06 8.27
C TRP A 81 -3.97 0.60 8.75
N GLY A 82 -4.16 0.62 10.05
CA GLY A 82 -5.41 0.22 10.70
C GLY A 82 -6.47 1.32 10.74
N SER A 83 -7.50 1.07 11.55
CA SER A 83 -8.72 1.89 11.62
C SER A 83 -8.52 3.30 12.20
N THR A 84 -7.35 3.62 12.74
CA THR A 84 -7.01 5.00 13.16
C THR A 84 -6.75 5.92 11.97
N TRP A 85 -6.66 5.36 10.78
CA TRP A 85 -6.44 6.07 9.52
C TRP A 85 -7.65 5.89 8.58
N GLY A 86 -7.73 6.75 7.56
CA GLY A 86 -8.73 6.61 6.48
C GLY A 86 -10.18 6.64 6.93
N GLY A 87 -10.51 7.44 7.95
CA GLY A 87 -11.89 7.55 8.44
C GLY A 87 -12.43 6.27 9.05
N GLY A 88 -11.57 5.39 9.57
CA GLY A 88 -11.93 4.11 10.17
C GLY A 88 -11.80 2.91 9.23
N PHE A 89 -11.53 3.14 7.95
CA PHE A 89 -11.38 2.08 6.94
C PHE A 89 -9.94 1.61 6.75
N GLY A 90 -9.00 2.26 7.42
CA GLY A 90 -7.58 2.03 7.24
C GLY A 90 -7.02 2.77 6.02
N HIS A 91 -5.77 2.48 5.70
CA HIS A 91 -5.07 3.08 4.56
C HIS A 91 -4.06 2.07 4.02
N CYS A 92 -3.64 2.23 2.78
CA CYS A 92 -2.60 1.38 2.18
C CYS A 92 -1.80 2.16 1.15
N GLY A 93 -0.60 1.66 0.89
CA GLY A 93 0.30 2.26 -0.09
C GLY A 93 1.40 1.28 -0.48
N ILE A 94 2.16 1.65 -1.51
CA ILE A 94 3.26 0.85 -2.04
C ILE A 94 4.56 1.39 -1.46
N VAL A 95 5.34 0.53 -0.80
CA VAL A 95 6.60 0.93 -0.19
C VAL A 95 7.63 1.25 -1.27
N VAL A 96 8.19 2.46 -1.21
CA VAL A 96 9.29 2.90 -2.07
C VAL A 96 10.61 2.63 -1.39
N LEU A 97 10.73 3.04 -0.13
CA LEU A 97 11.92 2.88 0.68
C LEU A 97 11.52 2.85 2.16
N ALA A 98 12.19 2.03 2.95
CA ALA A 98 11.94 1.94 4.38
C ALA A 98 13.19 1.62 5.17
N ASN A 99 13.18 2.02 6.45
CA ASN A 99 14.07 1.53 7.48
C ASN A 99 13.25 1.27 8.75
N GLY A 100 13.89 0.90 9.84
CA GLY A 100 13.19 0.55 11.08
C GLY A 100 12.48 1.71 11.78
N TYR A 101 12.68 2.95 11.33
CA TYR A 101 12.15 4.16 11.98
C TYR A 101 11.14 4.91 11.12
N SER A 102 11.37 4.96 9.81
CA SER A 102 10.59 5.75 8.87
C SER A 102 10.49 5.05 7.52
N PHE A 103 9.58 5.52 6.67
CA PHE A 103 9.42 4.95 5.35
C PHE A 103 8.78 5.96 4.39
N THR A 104 8.86 5.63 3.10
CA THR A 104 8.25 6.39 2.02
C THR A 104 7.35 5.45 1.23
N THR A 105 6.13 5.88 0.94
CA THR A 105 5.15 5.13 0.17
C THR A 105 4.61 5.91 -1.01
N PHE A 106 4.20 5.19 -2.04
CA PHE A 106 3.42 5.72 -3.16
C PHE A 106 1.95 5.40 -2.88
N GLU A 107 1.11 6.44 -2.81
CA GLU A 107 -0.24 6.35 -2.26
C GLU A 107 -1.23 7.15 -3.08
N GLN A 108 -2.51 6.81 -2.94
CA GLN A 108 -3.63 7.59 -3.44
C GLN A 108 -4.61 7.83 -2.30
N ASN A 109 -5.24 9.02 -2.28
CA ASN A 109 -6.27 9.37 -1.32
C ASN A 109 -5.79 9.24 0.13
N ASP A 110 -4.73 9.97 0.44
CA ASP A 110 -4.15 9.96 1.78
C ASP A 110 -5.13 10.47 2.84
N ILE A 111 -4.70 10.51 4.10
CA ILE A 111 -5.55 10.90 5.23
C ILE A 111 -6.13 12.32 5.11
N THR A 112 -5.58 13.16 4.24
CA THR A 112 -6.04 14.54 4.02
C THR A 112 -7.02 14.66 2.86
N SER A 113 -7.21 13.61 2.07
CA SER A 113 -8.03 13.57 0.86
C SER A 113 -8.99 12.39 0.87
N VAL A 114 -9.87 12.34 1.86
CA VAL A 114 -10.81 11.20 2.06
C VAL A 114 -11.98 11.18 1.08
N ASP A 115 -12.05 12.10 0.16
CA ASP A 115 -13.14 12.26 -0.82
C ASP A 115 -12.87 11.57 -2.17
N ASN A 116 -11.82 10.76 -2.28
CA ASN A 116 -11.41 10.03 -3.48
C ASN A 116 -10.97 10.92 -4.66
N THR A 117 -10.57 12.16 -4.38
CA THR A 117 -10.12 13.11 -5.41
C THR A 117 -8.61 13.36 -5.39
N GLY A 118 -7.91 12.82 -4.39
CA GLY A 118 -6.47 13.01 -4.25
C GLY A 118 -5.69 12.33 -5.37
N ALA A 119 -4.60 12.98 -5.80
CA ALA A 119 -3.69 12.42 -6.78
C ALA A 119 -2.79 11.34 -6.14
N CYS A 120 -2.32 10.41 -6.97
CA CYS A 120 -1.26 9.49 -6.56
C CYS A 120 0.02 10.28 -6.32
N GLU A 121 0.62 10.12 -5.14
CA GLU A 121 1.79 10.88 -4.70
C GLU A 121 2.72 10.06 -3.84
N ILE A 122 3.94 10.53 -3.71
CA ILE A 122 4.96 9.92 -2.85
C ILE A 122 4.96 10.68 -1.52
N LEU A 123 4.77 9.94 -0.42
CA LEU A 123 4.68 10.52 0.92
C LEU A 123 5.71 9.89 1.85
N ASN A 124 6.34 10.75 2.65
CA ASN A 124 7.26 10.33 3.72
C ASN A 124 6.50 10.22 5.04
N HIS A 125 6.74 9.11 5.74
CA HIS A 125 6.20 8.86 7.07
C HIS A 125 7.34 8.79 8.08
N ALA A 126 7.26 9.65 9.10
CA ALA A 126 8.33 9.79 10.10
C ALA A 126 8.40 8.62 11.08
N ASP A 127 7.33 7.83 11.18
CA ASP A 127 7.23 6.68 12.08
C ASP A 127 6.21 5.65 11.55
N TYR A 128 6.05 4.55 12.28
CA TYR A 128 5.11 3.47 11.94
C TYR A 128 3.77 3.60 12.69
N SER A 129 3.41 4.78 13.15
CA SER A 129 2.14 4.99 13.86
C SER A 129 0.95 4.50 13.04
N GLY A 130 0.13 3.64 13.63
CA GLY A 130 -1.07 3.10 12.99
C GLY A 130 -0.82 1.97 11.99
N VAL A 131 0.42 1.65 11.66
CA VAL A 131 0.74 0.55 10.75
C VAL A 131 0.42 -0.79 11.41
N LEU A 132 -0.44 -1.59 10.75
CA LEU A 132 -0.73 -2.97 11.16
C LEU A 132 0.37 -3.94 10.71
N GLY A 133 0.88 -3.76 9.51
CA GLY A 133 1.85 -4.63 8.88
C GLY A 133 1.94 -4.37 7.40
N TRP A 134 2.49 -5.34 6.67
CA TRP A 134 2.65 -5.23 5.22
C TRP A 134 2.63 -6.59 4.54
N LEU A 135 2.40 -6.54 3.23
CA LEU A 135 2.41 -7.71 2.36
C LEU A 135 3.69 -7.69 1.52
N VAL A 136 4.39 -8.81 1.49
CA VAL A 136 5.59 -8.97 0.65
C VAL A 136 5.25 -9.96 -0.47
N PHE A 137 5.34 -9.52 -1.72
CA PHE A 137 5.11 -10.39 -2.87
C PHE A 137 6.24 -11.42 -2.97
N LYS A 138 5.90 -12.71 -2.88
CA LYS A 138 6.90 -13.79 -2.79
C LYS A 138 7.78 -13.92 -4.03
N ALA A 139 7.24 -13.59 -5.21
CA ALA A 139 8.01 -13.62 -6.45
C ALA A 139 9.00 -12.44 -6.58
N GLY A 140 8.86 -11.43 -5.73
CA GLY A 140 9.74 -10.27 -5.70
C GLY A 140 9.28 -9.11 -6.57
N VAL A 141 9.73 -7.91 -6.18
CA VAL A 141 9.48 -6.66 -6.90
C VAL A 141 10.80 -5.92 -6.98
N THR A 142 11.11 -5.31 -8.15
CA THR A 142 12.30 -4.46 -8.31
C THR A 142 12.00 -3.00 -8.02
N ASN A 143 13.03 -2.20 -7.90
CA ASN A 143 12.90 -0.75 -7.66
C ASN A 143 12.24 0.02 -8.81
#